data_0794be1a88c3ea08cf8f71381cf81bff
#
_entry.id   0794be1a88c3ea08cf8f71381cf81bff
#
_cell.length_a   1.000
_cell.length_b   1.000
_cell.length_c   1.000
_cell.angle_alpha   90.00
_cell.angle_beta   90.00
_cell.angle_gamma   90.00
#
_symmetry.space_group_name_H-M   'P 1'
#
loop_
_entity.id
_entity.type
_entity.pdbx_description
1 polymer ?
#
loop_
_entity_poly.entity_id
_entity_poly.type
_entity_poly.pdbx_seq_one_letter_code
_entity_poly.pdbx_strand_id
1 'polypeptide(L)'
;MASTEERRAQIVSVTLRLLASTPLSEISTRQIARRLKLSQPALFRHFRSRDALLLAVVAQARGVMEAELLAVLRGSSDPPALILALGAAIARQAEAMPGLPRLLFAEAGGTAGALRSALIALTAAPQAMFAELMRQGQREGRFDPEADPELAARAFLAAIQGAALQSLLHAPTTLAAEVQGHFELLLRALRIEGGAARPPPTPPAAARAPRLLSIDARALLSRGVEPLGEISNATERVGPSGVVVVTAPFLPEPLIALMEGRGHAVHCFPGKRGGAVVAIVVGGEPTLADLSALEAPEPLQHMLRALGALRPTQVMLVRLPRYPTLLIPELERPGLAFEILELEDETVLLWVWRG
;
A
#
# COMPACT_ATOMS: atom_id res chain seq x y z
N MET A 1 -33.26 9.60 -13.06
CA MET A 1 -32.62 10.53 -12.09
C MET A 1 -31.25 9.98 -11.73
N ALA A 2 -30.19 10.80 -11.73
CA ALA A 2 -28.87 10.35 -11.32
C ALA A 2 -28.90 9.91 -9.85
N SER A 3 -28.22 8.80 -9.52
CA SER A 3 -28.09 8.33 -8.14
C SER A 3 -27.38 9.37 -7.27
N THR A 4 -27.51 9.27 -5.95
CA THR A 4 -26.79 10.15 -5.01
C THR A 4 -25.28 10.07 -5.24
N GLU A 5 -24.78 8.89 -5.55
CA GLU A 5 -23.36 8.61 -5.76
C GLU A 5 -22.85 9.19 -7.09
N GLU A 6 -23.60 9.00 -8.18
CA GLU A 6 -23.32 9.64 -9.47
C GLU A 6 -23.28 11.16 -9.36
N ARG A 7 -24.20 11.74 -8.58
CA ARG A 7 -24.22 13.19 -8.34
C ARG A 7 -23.02 13.66 -7.55
N ARG A 8 -22.59 12.91 -6.53
CA ARG A 8 -21.36 13.20 -5.77
C ARG A 8 -20.14 13.16 -6.67
N ALA A 9 -19.99 12.13 -7.51
CA ALA A 9 -18.89 12.01 -8.47
C ALA A 9 -18.87 13.17 -9.47
N GLN A 10 -20.04 13.61 -9.97
CA GLN A 10 -20.15 14.77 -10.83
C GLN A 10 -19.70 16.07 -10.16
N ILE A 11 -20.06 16.27 -8.89
CA ILE A 11 -19.65 17.45 -8.10
C ILE A 11 -18.13 17.45 -7.95
N VAL A 12 -17.52 16.33 -7.60
CA VAL A 12 -16.06 16.18 -7.44
C VAL A 12 -15.34 16.46 -8.76
N SER A 13 -15.83 15.91 -9.89
CA SER A 13 -15.26 16.12 -11.21
C SER A 13 -15.30 17.59 -11.64
N VAL A 14 -16.42 18.31 -11.38
CA VAL A 14 -16.51 19.75 -11.66
C VAL A 14 -15.56 20.55 -10.78
N THR A 15 -15.41 20.16 -9.51
CA THR A 15 -14.49 20.81 -8.58
C THR A 15 -13.03 20.67 -9.05
N LEU A 16 -12.62 19.47 -9.49
CA LEU A 16 -11.30 19.24 -10.09
C LEU A 16 -11.03 20.13 -11.30
N ARG A 17 -12.02 20.27 -12.20
CA ARG A 17 -11.90 21.16 -13.36
C ARG A 17 -11.79 22.63 -12.97
N LEU A 18 -12.48 23.08 -11.93
CA LEU A 18 -12.35 24.44 -11.42
C LEU A 18 -10.96 24.67 -10.83
N LEU A 19 -10.45 23.72 -10.04
CA LEU A 19 -9.10 23.77 -9.46
C LEU A 19 -7.99 23.84 -10.54
N ALA A 20 -8.26 23.32 -11.74
CA ALA A 20 -7.30 23.39 -12.85
C ALA A 20 -7.04 24.82 -13.36
N SER A 21 -8.01 25.74 -13.21
CA SER A 21 -7.96 27.08 -13.80
C SER A 21 -8.17 28.23 -12.79
N THR A 22 -8.59 27.91 -11.57
CA THR A 22 -8.95 28.91 -10.56
C THR A 22 -8.16 28.68 -9.27
N PRO A 23 -7.54 29.72 -8.69
CA PRO A 23 -6.87 29.61 -7.41
C PRO A 23 -7.81 29.06 -6.32
N LEU A 24 -7.27 28.23 -5.41
CA LEU A 24 -8.07 27.60 -4.35
C LEU A 24 -8.82 28.62 -3.48
N SER A 25 -8.20 29.77 -3.22
CA SER A 25 -8.80 30.88 -2.45
C SER A 25 -10.07 31.46 -3.08
N GLU A 26 -10.19 31.40 -4.40
CA GLU A 26 -11.32 31.92 -5.17
C GLU A 26 -12.43 30.90 -5.38
N ILE A 27 -12.15 29.60 -5.18
CA ILE A 27 -13.14 28.54 -5.36
C ILE A 27 -14.13 28.54 -4.18
N SER A 28 -15.38 28.89 -4.49
CA SER A 28 -16.48 28.88 -3.53
C SER A 28 -17.52 27.81 -3.85
N THR A 29 -18.22 27.33 -2.82
CA THR A 29 -19.35 26.39 -3.00
C THR A 29 -20.45 26.96 -3.90
N ARG A 30 -20.63 28.29 -3.90
CA ARG A 30 -21.57 28.98 -4.80
C ARG A 30 -21.14 28.86 -6.26
N GLN A 31 -19.87 29.02 -6.56
CA GLN A 31 -19.32 28.88 -7.93
C GLN A 31 -19.47 27.43 -8.43
N ILE A 32 -19.16 26.44 -7.57
CA ILE A 32 -19.34 25.02 -7.90
C ILE A 32 -20.81 24.70 -8.16
N ALA A 33 -21.72 25.14 -7.29
CA ALA A 33 -23.16 24.94 -7.47
C ALA A 33 -23.66 25.55 -8.78
N ARG A 34 -23.22 26.79 -9.13
CA ARG A 34 -23.59 27.47 -10.37
C ARG A 34 -23.13 26.67 -11.60
N ARG A 35 -21.91 26.14 -11.61
CA ARG A 35 -21.40 25.31 -12.71
C ARG A 35 -22.20 24.03 -12.91
N LEU A 36 -22.78 23.50 -11.85
CA LEU A 36 -23.61 22.28 -11.85
C LEU A 36 -25.10 22.57 -12.09
N LYS A 37 -25.48 23.84 -12.23
CA LYS A 37 -26.90 24.29 -12.25
C LYS A 37 -27.68 23.81 -11.03
N LEU A 38 -27.02 23.82 -9.86
CA LEU A 38 -27.60 23.47 -8.55
C LEU A 38 -27.77 24.73 -7.70
N SER A 39 -28.71 24.67 -6.76
CA SER A 39 -28.72 25.62 -5.65
C SER A 39 -27.64 25.30 -4.65
N GLN A 40 -27.10 26.28 -3.94
CA GLN A 40 -26.11 26.06 -2.90
C GLN A 40 -26.63 25.11 -1.77
N PRO A 41 -27.90 25.20 -1.31
CA PRO A 41 -28.44 24.18 -0.40
C PRO A 41 -28.47 22.76 -0.99
N ALA A 42 -28.68 22.62 -2.30
CA ALA A 42 -28.63 21.32 -2.96
C ALA A 42 -27.20 20.73 -2.96
N LEU A 43 -26.18 21.56 -3.12
CA LEU A 43 -24.78 21.13 -2.98
C LEU A 43 -24.49 20.66 -1.56
N PHE A 44 -24.95 21.40 -0.53
CA PHE A 44 -24.70 21.05 0.87
C PHE A 44 -25.40 19.76 1.32
N ARG A 45 -26.43 19.30 0.61
CA ARG A 45 -27.00 17.96 0.85
C ARG A 45 -26.02 16.84 0.51
N HIS A 46 -25.10 17.07 -0.43
CA HIS A 46 -24.09 16.11 -0.84
C HIS A 46 -22.77 16.26 -0.07
N PHE A 47 -22.37 17.50 0.24
CA PHE A 47 -21.12 17.80 0.95
C PHE A 47 -21.36 18.88 2.01
N ARG A 48 -21.22 18.52 3.27
CA ARG A 48 -21.56 19.38 4.42
C ARG A 48 -20.69 20.64 4.54
N SER A 49 -19.52 20.65 3.90
CA SER A 49 -18.59 21.79 3.89
C SER A 49 -17.75 21.78 2.60
N ARG A 50 -17.03 22.88 2.36
CA ARG A 50 -16.02 22.97 1.30
C ARG A 50 -14.91 21.95 1.52
N ASP A 51 -14.45 21.80 2.76
CA ASP A 51 -13.38 20.86 3.12
C ASP A 51 -13.82 19.41 2.91
N ALA A 52 -15.07 19.07 3.25
CA ALA A 52 -15.61 17.74 2.96
C ALA A 52 -15.64 17.44 1.45
N LEU A 53 -15.85 18.44 0.61
CA LEU A 53 -15.78 18.30 -0.83
C LEU A 53 -14.33 18.14 -1.32
N LEU A 54 -13.39 18.93 -0.79
CA LEU A 54 -11.98 18.81 -1.15
C LEU A 54 -11.38 17.48 -0.68
N LEU A 55 -11.77 16.98 0.48
CA LEU A 55 -11.41 15.63 0.94
C LEU A 55 -11.92 14.55 -0.02
N ALA A 56 -13.15 14.69 -0.56
CA ALA A 56 -13.66 13.76 -1.55
C ALA A 56 -12.91 13.84 -2.90
N VAL A 57 -12.40 15.03 -3.27
CA VAL A 57 -11.49 15.20 -4.42
C VAL A 57 -10.21 14.40 -4.21
N VAL A 58 -9.58 14.53 -3.04
CA VAL A 58 -8.34 13.79 -2.71
C VAL A 58 -8.59 12.28 -2.64
N ALA A 59 -9.72 11.86 -2.07
CA ALA A 59 -10.09 10.45 -1.99
C ALA A 59 -10.30 9.82 -3.38
N GLN A 60 -10.94 10.54 -4.33
CA GLN A 60 -11.07 10.08 -5.71
C GLN A 60 -9.71 9.97 -6.40
N ALA A 61 -8.84 10.97 -6.23
CA ALA A 61 -7.49 10.95 -6.79
C ALA A 61 -6.68 9.75 -6.26
N ARG A 62 -6.81 9.47 -4.96
CA ARG A 62 -6.16 8.30 -4.33
C ARG A 62 -6.65 6.99 -4.93
N GLY A 63 -7.98 6.80 -5.07
CA GLY A 63 -8.52 5.56 -5.65
C GLY A 63 -8.05 5.31 -7.09
N VAL A 64 -7.96 6.36 -7.92
CA VAL A 64 -7.41 6.25 -9.28
C VAL A 64 -5.92 5.90 -9.23
N MET A 65 -5.15 6.54 -8.34
CA MET A 65 -3.74 6.25 -8.14
C MET A 65 -3.51 4.78 -7.73
N GLU A 66 -4.23 4.30 -6.75
CA GLU A 66 -4.13 2.92 -6.27
C GLU A 66 -4.39 1.91 -7.40
N ALA A 67 -5.41 2.13 -8.23
CA ALA A 67 -5.72 1.27 -9.36
C ALA A 67 -4.59 1.26 -10.42
N GLU A 68 -4.00 2.41 -10.73
CA GLU A 68 -2.87 2.50 -11.66
C GLU A 68 -1.59 1.86 -11.11
N LEU A 69 -1.30 2.05 -9.81
CA LEU A 69 -0.18 1.43 -9.13
C LEU A 69 -0.26 -0.10 -9.19
N LEU A 70 -1.45 -0.65 -8.92
CA LEU A 70 -1.71 -2.09 -9.07
C LEU A 70 -1.45 -2.60 -10.49
N ALA A 71 -1.88 -1.85 -11.50
CA ALA A 71 -1.63 -2.21 -12.89
C ALA A 71 -0.13 -2.23 -13.23
N VAL A 72 0.63 -1.25 -12.73
CA VAL A 72 2.09 -1.17 -12.91
C VAL A 72 2.80 -2.36 -12.26
N LEU A 73 2.45 -2.69 -11.01
CA LEU A 73 3.08 -3.78 -10.26
C LEU A 73 2.83 -5.17 -10.87
N ARG A 74 1.71 -5.36 -11.57
CA ARG A 74 1.43 -6.60 -12.31
C ARG A 74 2.19 -6.71 -13.63
N GLY A 75 2.72 -5.60 -14.16
CA GLY A 75 3.33 -5.54 -15.48
C GLY A 75 4.81 -5.93 -15.54
N SER A 76 5.53 -5.90 -14.43
CA SER A 76 6.97 -6.17 -14.36
C SER A 76 7.39 -6.55 -12.94
N SER A 77 8.53 -7.25 -12.84
CA SER A 77 9.23 -7.48 -11.57
C SER A 77 10.59 -6.77 -11.51
N ASP A 78 11.02 -6.10 -12.58
CA ASP A 78 12.31 -5.40 -12.66
C ASP A 78 12.22 -4.02 -11.94
N PRO A 79 12.95 -3.79 -10.84
CA PRO A 79 12.83 -2.56 -10.04
C PRO A 79 13.06 -1.27 -10.83
N PRO A 80 14.08 -1.14 -11.70
CA PRO A 80 14.24 0.04 -12.55
C PRO A 80 13.06 0.30 -13.48
N ALA A 81 12.50 -0.75 -14.09
CA ALA A 81 11.34 -0.63 -14.98
C ALA A 81 10.07 -0.24 -14.19
N LEU A 82 9.88 -0.79 -12.99
CA LEU A 82 8.79 -0.44 -12.09
C LEU A 82 8.86 1.02 -11.64
N ILE A 83 10.06 1.53 -11.29
CA ILE A 83 10.25 2.93 -10.92
C ILE A 83 9.84 3.87 -12.07
N LEU A 84 10.28 3.59 -13.30
CA LEU A 84 9.89 4.36 -14.49
C LEU A 84 8.38 4.31 -14.74
N ALA A 85 7.80 3.12 -14.71
CA ALA A 85 6.37 2.92 -14.95
C ALA A 85 5.50 3.61 -13.87
N LEU A 86 5.94 3.56 -12.62
CA LEU A 86 5.28 4.23 -11.48
C LEU A 86 5.33 5.76 -11.65
N GLY A 87 6.49 6.33 -11.99
CA GLY A 87 6.63 7.75 -12.27
C GLY A 87 5.74 8.21 -13.42
N ALA A 88 5.70 7.44 -14.52
CA ALA A 88 4.83 7.71 -15.65
C ALA A 88 3.34 7.64 -15.29
N ALA A 89 2.91 6.69 -14.45
CA ALA A 89 1.53 6.57 -13.98
C ALA A 89 1.11 7.78 -13.16
N ILE A 90 1.95 8.22 -12.21
CA ILE A 90 1.69 9.41 -11.40
C ILE A 90 1.62 10.67 -12.26
N ALA A 91 2.52 10.81 -13.24
CA ALA A 91 2.53 11.94 -14.16
C ALA A 91 1.25 11.99 -15.02
N ARG A 92 0.84 10.86 -15.60
CA ARG A 92 -0.43 10.77 -16.36
C ARG A 92 -1.64 11.14 -15.52
N GLN A 93 -1.66 10.72 -14.25
CA GLN A 93 -2.74 11.10 -13.35
C GLN A 93 -2.74 12.60 -13.05
N ALA A 94 -1.57 13.22 -12.85
CA ALA A 94 -1.47 14.66 -12.66
C ALA A 94 -1.93 15.43 -13.92
N GLU A 95 -1.65 14.94 -15.11
CA GLU A 95 -2.17 15.47 -16.38
C GLU A 95 -3.70 15.33 -16.50
N ALA A 96 -4.24 14.17 -16.13
CA ALA A 96 -5.67 13.90 -16.16
C ALA A 96 -6.46 14.72 -15.12
N MET A 97 -5.80 15.10 -14.03
CA MET A 97 -6.37 15.87 -12.91
C MET A 97 -5.55 17.14 -12.60
N PRO A 98 -5.44 18.11 -13.52
CA PRO A 98 -4.52 19.26 -13.37
C PRO A 98 -4.86 20.17 -12.18
N GLY A 99 -6.04 20.02 -11.59
CA GLY A 99 -6.42 20.67 -10.34
C GLY A 99 -5.77 20.08 -9.10
N LEU A 100 -5.30 18.83 -9.14
CA LEU A 100 -4.72 18.14 -8.00
C LEU A 100 -3.33 18.70 -7.62
N PRO A 101 -2.36 18.89 -8.55
CA PRO A 101 -1.10 19.57 -8.24
C PRO A 101 -1.32 20.97 -7.66
N ARG A 102 -2.24 21.74 -8.21
CA ARG A 102 -2.58 23.09 -7.68
C ARG A 102 -3.11 23.03 -6.25
N LEU A 103 -3.97 22.07 -5.94
CA LEU A 103 -4.48 21.86 -4.58
C LEU A 103 -3.33 21.48 -3.61
N LEU A 104 -2.44 20.60 -4.04
CA LEU A 104 -1.27 20.15 -3.27
C LEU A 104 -0.36 21.32 -2.92
N PHE A 105 0.00 22.15 -3.90
CA PHE A 105 0.86 23.31 -3.69
C PHE A 105 0.18 24.42 -2.89
N ALA A 106 -1.11 24.67 -3.10
CA ALA A 106 -1.86 25.67 -2.33
C ALA A 106 -1.94 25.34 -0.84
N GLU A 107 -2.06 24.05 -0.50
CA GLU A 107 -2.18 23.57 0.88
C GLU A 107 -0.82 23.22 1.53
N ALA A 108 0.29 23.22 0.79
CA ALA A 108 1.62 22.88 1.30
C ALA A 108 2.05 23.77 2.47
N GLY A 109 1.71 25.07 2.41
CA GLY A 109 1.97 26.05 3.47
C GLY A 109 0.82 26.24 4.46
N GLY A 110 -0.27 25.50 4.33
CA GLY A 110 -1.48 25.66 5.15
C GLY A 110 -1.33 25.15 6.59
N THR A 111 -2.30 25.50 7.44
CA THR A 111 -2.38 25.03 8.82
C THR A 111 -2.78 23.55 8.88
N ALA A 112 -2.47 22.88 10.00
CA ALA A 112 -2.83 21.48 10.22
C ALA A 112 -4.36 21.27 10.10
N GLY A 113 -4.77 20.19 9.42
CA GLY A 113 -6.17 19.84 9.23
C GLY A 113 -6.35 18.56 8.42
N ALA A 114 -7.58 18.05 8.36
CA ALA A 114 -7.89 16.78 7.68
C ALA A 114 -7.50 16.78 6.19
N LEU A 115 -7.68 17.90 5.49
CA LEU A 115 -7.30 18.04 4.09
C LEU A 115 -5.79 17.93 3.90
N ARG A 116 -5.01 18.65 4.73
CA ARG A 116 -3.54 18.56 4.69
C ARG A 116 -3.06 17.13 4.98
N SER A 117 -3.62 16.47 5.99
CA SER A 117 -3.28 15.07 6.30
C SER A 117 -3.58 14.13 5.12
N ALA A 118 -4.71 14.32 4.45
CA ALA A 118 -5.07 13.54 3.27
C ALA A 118 -4.11 13.77 2.09
N LEU A 119 -3.65 15.00 1.87
CA LEU A 119 -2.67 15.35 0.84
C LEU A 119 -1.28 14.79 1.15
N ILE A 120 -0.86 14.83 2.43
CA ILE A 120 0.38 14.19 2.88
C ILE A 120 0.31 12.68 2.61
N ALA A 121 -0.79 12.02 2.99
CA ALA A 121 -0.98 10.59 2.74
C ALA A 121 -0.98 10.23 1.24
N LEU A 122 -1.52 11.11 0.39
CA LEU A 122 -1.50 10.92 -1.07
C LEU A 122 -0.06 10.89 -1.65
N THR A 123 0.88 11.63 -1.06
CA THR A 123 2.29 11.67 -1.51
C THR A 123 3.16 10.64 -0.79
N ALA A 124 2.81 10.25 0.43
CA ALA A 124 3.59 9.32 1.24
C ALA A 124 3.59 7.89 0.67
N ALA A 125 2.45 7.40 0.16
CA ALA A 125 2.36 6.05 -0.39
C ALA A 125 3.26 5.83 -1.63
N PRO A 126 3.25 6.69 -2.66
CA PRO A 126 4.22 6.61 -3.77
C PRO A 126 5.68 6.70 -3.31
N GLN A 127 5.99 7.60 -2.35
CA GLN A 127 7.34 7.73 -1.82
C GLN A 127 7.82 6.43 -1.17
N ALA A 128 7.01 5.81 -0.31
CA ALA A 128 7.33 4.54 0.32
C ALA A 128 7.55 3.42 -0.71
N MET A 129 6.75 3.42 -1.78
CA MET A 129 6.90 2.45 -2.87
C MET A 129 8.21 2.65 -3.64
N PHE A 130 8.61 3.87 -3.96
CA PHE A 130 9.91 4.15 -4.57
C PHE A 130 11.06 3.68 -3.67
N ALA A 131 11.01 3.97 -2.37
CA ALA A 131 12.03 3.53 -1.43
C ALA A 131 12.15 1.99 -1.40
N GLU A 132 11.03 1.30 -1.45
CA GLU A 132 11.03 -0.15 -1.43
C GLU A 132 11.57 -0.77 -2.73
N LEU A 133 11.20 -0.21 -3.89
CA LEU A 133 11.77 -0.61 -5.17
C LEU A 133 13.29 -0.35 -5.23
N MET A 134 13.76 0.72 -4.60
CA MET A 134 15.19 0.98 -4.43
C MET A 134 15.86 -0.12 -3.61
N ARG A 135 15.29 -0.49 -2.44
CA ARG A 135 15.83 -1.59 -1.60
C ARG A 135 15.82 -2.91 -2.35
N GLN A 136 14.75 -3.21 -3.07
CA GLN A 136 14.68 -4.41 -3.90
C GLN A 136 15.79 -4.40 -4.95
N GLY A 137 15.97 -3.31 -5.70
CA GLY A 137 17.03 -3.19 -6.69
C GLY A 137 18.46 -3.28 -6.10
N GLN A 138 18.67 -2.80 -4.87
CA GLN A 138 19.92 -2.99 -4.13
C GLN A 138 20.17 -4.48 -3.80
N ARG A 139 19.15 -5.19 -3.31
CA ARG A 139 19.24 -6.65 -3.05
C ARG A 139 19.55 -7.45 -4.31
N GLU A 140 19.01 -7.03 -5.44
CA GLU A 140 19.21 -7.65 -6.75
C GLU A 140 20.52 -7.19 -7.45
N GLY A 141 21.30 -6.29 -6.82
CA GLY A 141 22.53 -5.74 -7.40
C GLY A 141 22.30 -4.84 -8.61
N ARG A 142 21.14 -4.21 -8.70
CA ARG A 142 20.76 -3.28 -9.77
C ARG A 142 21.09 -1.83 -9.43
N PHE A 143 21.13 -1.51 -8.14
CA PHE A 143 21.42 -0.18 -7.61
C PHE A 143 22.56 -0.22 -6.61
N ASP A 144 23.23 0.91 -6.46
CA ASP A 144 24.31 1.12 -5.52
C ASP A 144 23.84 0.80 -4.09
N PRO A 145 24.48 -0.16 -3.38
CA PRO A 145 24.11 -0.52 -2.02
C PRO A 145 24.32 0.61 -1.01
N GLU A 146 25.18 1.59 -1.30
CA GLU A 146 25.45 2.74 -0.44
C GLU A 146 24.44 3.89 -0.65
N ALA A 147 23.64 3.85 -1.72
CA ALA A 147 22.61 4.86 -1.94
C ALA A 147 21.50 4.76 -0.89
N ASP A 148 21.14 5.88 -0.25
CA ASP A 148 20.01 5.93 0.68
C ASP A 148 18.67 5.80 -0.07
N PRO A 149 17.91 4.69 0.14
CA PRO A 149 16.63 4.46 -0.55
C PRO A 149 15.58 5.53 -0.25
N GLU A 150 15.58 6.08 0.96
CA GLU A 150 14.63 7.14 1.35
C GLU A 150 14.96 8.47 0.65
N LEU A 151 16.25 8.80 0.53
CA LEU A 151 16.68 9.97 -0.21
C LEU A 151 16.36 9.84 -1.70
N ALA A 152 16.64 8.68 -2.28
CA ALA A 152 16.31 8.38 -3.68
C ALA A 152 14.79 8.51 -3.93
N ALA A 153 13.97 7.93 -3.05
CA ALA A 153 12.52 8.04 -3.14
C ALA A 153 12.01 9.48 -3.07
N ARG A 154 12.59 10.29 -2.17
CA ARG A 154 12.30 11.73 -2.11
C ARG A 154 12.71 12.46 -3.39
N ALA A 155 13.84 12.09 -3.99
CA ALA A 155 14.30 12.68 -5.25
C ALA A 155 13.35 12.34 -6.41
N PHE A 156 12.87 11.09 -6.53
CA PHE A 156 11.86 10.71 -7.52
C PHE A 156 10.56 11.51 -7.33
N LEU A 157 10.06 11.60 -6.10
CA LEU A 157 8.84 12.36 -5.82
C LEU A 157 9.05 13.85 -6.11
N ALA A 158 10.19 14.43 -5.73
CA ALA A 158 10.53 15.82 -6.00
C ALA A 158 10.61 16.10 -7.51
N ALA A 159 11.13 15.16 -8.31
CA ALA A 159 11.16 15.29 -9.77
C ALA A 159 9.75 15.37 -10.36
N ILE A 160 8.80 14.53 -9.88
CA ILE A 160 7.38 14.61 -10.31
C ILE A 160 6.78 15.96 -9.90
N GLN A 161 6.95 16.35 -8.65
CA GLN A 161 6.40 17.61 -8.12
C GLN A 161 6.99 18.82 -8.82
N GLY A 162 8.31 18.82 -9.09
CA GLY A 162 8.99 19.86 -9.82
C GLY A 162 8.48 19.98 -11.26
N ALA A 163 8.38 18.89 -11.99
CA ALA A 163 7.82 18.85 -13.33
C ALA A 163 6.36 19.32 -13.36
N ALA A 164 5.53 18.88 -12.39
CA ALA A 164 4.16 19.34 -12.26
C ALA A 164 4.05 20.85 -11.97
N LEU A 165 4.95 21.42 -11.16
CA LEU A 165 5.00 22.86 -10.91
C LEU A 165 5.44 23.61 -12.17
N GLN A 166 6.48 23.13 -12.87
CA GLN A 166 6.94 23.71 -14.12
C GLN A 166 5.85 23.74 -15.19
N SER A 167 5.05 22.67 -15.30
CA SER A 167 3.92 22.60 -16.24
C SER A 167 2.81 23.62 -15.95
N LEU A 168 2.72 24.16 -14.74
CA LEU A 168 1.80 25.24 -14.39
C LEU A 168 2.32 26.63 -14.83
N LEU A 169 3.64 26.75 -15.04
CA LEU A 169 4.31 28.02 -15.36
C LEU A 169 4.63 28.15 -16.85
N HIS A 170 4.86 27.06 -17.55
CA HIS A 170 5.30 27.02 -18.93
C HIS A 170 4.34 26.20 -19.81
N ALA A 171 4.33 26.48 -21.12
CA ALA A 171 3.55 25.72 -22.09
C ALA A 171 4.16 24.30 -22.28
N PRO A 172 3.36 23.26 -22.52
CA PRO A 172 3.70 21.90 -22.17
C PRO A 172 4.60 21.16 -23.19
N THR A 173 5.71 20.64 -22.71
CA THR A 173 6.05 19.22 -22.92
C THR A 173 5.07 18.36 -22.10
N THR A 174 4.77 17.13 -22.51
CA THR A 174 3.91 16.29 -21.68
C THR A 174 4.62 16.02 -20.35
N LEU A 175 3.91 16.19 -19.24
CA LEU A 175 4.46 15.96 -17.89
C LEU A 175 5.07 14.55 -17.77
N ALA A 176 4.45 13.57 -18.41
CA ALA A 176 4.94 12.21 -18.43
C ALA A 176 6.33 12.10 -19.09
N ALA A 177 6.60 12.80 -20.19
CA ALA A 177 7.89 12.79 -20.85
C ALA A 177 8.98 13.49 -20.01
N GLU A 178 8.65 14.59 -19.35
CA GLU A 178 9.58 15.27 -18.42
C GLU A 178 9.94 14.39 -17.22
N VAL A 179 8.94 13.79 -16.59
CA VAL A 179 9.15 12.87 -15.46
C VAL A 179 9.99 11.68 -15.89
N GLN A 180 9.72 11.10 -17.07
CA GLN A 180 10.53 10.00 -17.60
C GLN A 180 12.00 10.42 -17.75
N GLY A 181 12.28 11.57 -18.37
CA GLY A 181 13.64 12.06 -18.53
C GLY A 181 14.38 12.28 -17.21
N HIS A 182 13.72 12.89 -16.23
CA HIS A 182 14.26 13.05 -14.87
C HIS A 182 14.54 11.70 -14.20
N PHE A 183 13.64 10.73 -14.33
CA PHE A 183 13.79 9.41 -13.75
C PHE A 183 14.92 8.62 -14.40
N GLU A 184 15.06 8.67 -15.72
CA GLU A 184 16.19 8.05 -16.41
C GLU A 184 17.53 8.64 -15.95
N LEU A 185 17.59 9.96 -15.72
CA LEU A 185 18.79 10.61 -15.20
C LEU A 185 19.11 10.13 -13.79
N LEU A 186 18.11 10.13 -12.88
CA LEU A 186 18.28 9.67 -11.50
C LEU A 186 18.67 8.18 -11.46
N LEU A 187 18.03 7.33 -12.27
CA LEU A 187 18.35 5.91 -12.32
C LEU A 187 19.75 5.63 -12.87
N ARG A 188 20.26 6.44 -13.80
CA ARG A 188 21.66 6.33 -14.24
C ARG A 188 22.64 6.63 -13.10
N ALA A 189 22.35 7.67 -12.31
CA ALA A 189 23.19 8.02 -11.16
C ALA A 189 23.17 6.98 -10.03
N LEU A 190 22.06 6.22 -9.92
CA LEU A 190 21.87 5.20 -8.89
C LEU A 190 22.33 3.79 -9.33
N ARG A 191 22.66 3.58 -10.60
CA ARG A 191 23.15 2.29 -11.11
C ARG A 191 24.62 2.11 -10.73
N ILE A 192 24.99 0.85 -10.50
CA ILE A 192 26.40 0.47 -10.35
C ILE A 192 27.06 0.60 -11.72
N GLU A 193 28.02 1.53 -11.88
CA GLU A 193 28.82 1.63 -13.08
C GLU A 193 29.73 0.39 -13.24
N GLY A 194 29.52 -0.39 -14.30
CA GLY A 194 30.45 -1.44 -14.73
C GLY A 194 30.36 -2.79 -14.04
N GLY A 195 29.33 -3.05 -13.28
CA GLY A 195 29.12 -4.36 -12.64
C GLY A 195 28.24 -5.29 -13.45
N ALA A 196 28.80 -6.41 -13.93
CA ALA A 196 27.98 -7.63 -14.10
C ALA A 196 27.23 -7.86 -12.78
N ALA A 197 25.92 -8.11 -12.86
CA ALA A 197 25.08 -8.33 -11.70
C ALA A 197 25.82 -9.25 -10.72
N ARG A 198 26.24 -8.68 -9.59
CA ARG A 198 26.78 -9.49 -8.51
C ARG A 198 25.64 -10.39 -8.06
N PRO A 199 25.81 -11.73 -8.08
CA PRO A 199 24.74 -12.58 -7.58
C PRO A 199 24.38 -12.08 -6.17
N PRO A 200 23.08 -12.04 -5.85
CA PRO A 200 22.66 -11.59 -4.53
C PRO A 200 23.47 -12.34 -3.49
N PRO A 201 23.95 -11.67 -2.42
CA PRO A 201 24.66 -12.36 -1.37
C PRO A 201 23.78 -13.49 -0.90
N THR A 202 24.25 -14.72 -1.08
CA THR A 202 23.57 -15.91 -0.57
C THR A 202 23.40 -15.68 0.93
N PRO A 203 22.18 -15.58 1.45
CA PRO A 203 22.01 -15.40 2.88
C PRO A 203 22.69 -16.57 3.57
N PRO A 204 23.46 -16.35 4.64
CA PRO A 204 24.07 -17.44 5.36
C PRO A 204 22.95 -18.41 5.74
N ALA A 205 23.09 -19.66 5.32
CA ALA A 205 22.17 -20.75 5.59
C ALA A 205 22.22 -21.12 7.10
N ALA A 206 21.76 -20.20 7.92
CA ALA A 206 21.26 -20.53 9.24
C ALA A 206 19.74 -20.54 9.10
N ALA A 207 19.16 -21.74 9.04
CA ALA A 207 17.72 -21.91 9.10
C ALA A 207 17.22 -21.24 10.38
N ARG A 208 16.81 -19.97 10.27
CA ARG A 208 16.12 -19.30 11.37
C ARG A 208 14.75 -19.94 11.47
N ALA A 209 14.41 -20.36 12.68
CA ALA A 209 13.05 -20.85 12.95
C ALA A 209 12.03 -19.84 12.45
N PRO A 210 10.93 -20.28 11.83
CA PRO A 210 9.86 -19.39 11.41
C PRO A 210 9.42 -18.50 12.58
N ARG A 211 9.10 -17.25 12.29
CA ARG A 211 8.67 -16.27 13.29
C ARG A 211 7.38 -15.61 12.82
N LEU A 212 6.52 -15.30 13.75
CA LEU A 212 5.36 -14.45 13.52
C LEU A 212 5.69 -13.03 13.99
N LEU A 213 5.47 -12.01 13.14
CA LEU A 213 5.51 -10.62 13.53
C LEU A 213 4.17 -9.96 13.21
N SER A 214 3.64 -9.18 14.16
CA SER A 214 2.40 -8.43 14.00
C SER A 214 2.68 -6.94 13.88
N ILE A 215 2.04 -6.29 12.91
CA ILE A 215 2.11 -4.84 12.66
C ILE A 215 0.71 -4.26 12.63
N ASP A 216 0.43 -3.30 13.50
CA ASP A 216 -0.80 -2.51 13.44
C ASP A 216 -0.58 -1.27 12.56
N ALA A 217 -0.91 -1.39 11.28
CA ALA A 217 -0.81 -0.30 10.32
C ALA A 217 -1.74 0.87 10.66
N ARG A 218 -2.84 0.64 11.41
CA ARG A 218 -3.76 1.71 11.86
C ARG A 218 -3.05 2.64 12.83
N ALA A 219 -2.28 2.08 13.76
CA ALA A 219 -1.50 2.84 14.73
C ALA A 219 -0.37 3.64 14.06
N LEU A 220 0.24 3.12 13.01
CA LEU A 220 1.25 3.83 12.22
C LEU A 220 0.62 4.98 11.44
N LEU A 221 -0.45 4.70 10.70
CA LEU A 221 -1.17 5.70 9.90
C LEU A 221 -1.74 6.84 10.76
N SER A 222 -2.24 6.54 11.97
CA SER A 222 -2.73 7.59 12.88
C SER A 222 -1.64 8.55 13.35
N ARG A 223 -0.37 8.13 13.32
CA ARG A 223 0.82 8.94 13.62
C ARG A 223 1.44 9.58 12.37
N GLY A 224 0.83 9.39 11.20
CA GLY A 224 1.35 9.87 9.92
C GLY A 224 2.56 9.08 9.42
N VAL A 225 2.79 7.87 9.93
CA VAL A 225 3.88 6.98 9.52
C VAL A 225 3.35 6.02 8.46
N GLU A 226 4.04 5.95 7.31
CA GLU A 226 3.71 5.00 6.25
C GLU A 226 4.14 3.58 6.64
N PRO A 227 3.21 2.59 6.68
CA PRO A 227 3.51 1.25 7.19
C PRO A 227 4.42 0.41 6.31
N LEU A 228 4.55 0.72 5.01
CA LEU A 228 5.23 -0.14 4.03
C LEU A 228 6.68 -0.45 4.41
N GLY A 229 7.41 0.55 4.88
CA GLY A 229 8.81 0.38 5.33
C GLY A 229 8.91 -0.59 6.50
N GLU A 230 8.04 -0.47 7.51
CA GLU A 230 8.01 -1.40 8.65
C GLU A 230 7.62 -2.82 8.25
N ILE A 231 6.64 -2.95 7.33
CA ILE A 231 6.21 -4.25 6.82
C ILE A 231 7.34 -4.94 6.06
N SER A 232 8.04 -4.22 5.18
CA SER A 232 9.18 -4.77 4.43
C SER A 232 10.31 -5.20 5.35
N ASN A 233 10.69 -4.38 6.32
CA ASN A 233 11.68 -4.74 7.33
C ASN A 233 11.24 -5.97 8.15
N ALA A 234 9.94 -6.10 8.43
CA ALA A 234 9.42 -7.26 9.14
C ALA A 234 9.52 -8.54 8.29
N THR A 235 9.24 -8.48 6.98
CA THR A 235 9.40 -9.65 6.09
C THR A 235 10.85 -10.13 6.02
N GLU A 236 11.82 -9.21 6.06
CA GLU A 236 13.24 -9.57 6.13
C GLU A 236 13.63 -10.19 7.48
N ARG A 237 13.06 -9.69 8.57
CA ARG A 237 13.35 -10.17 9.93
C ARG A 237 12.78 -11.53 10.25
N VAL A 238 11.61 -11.88 9.74
CA VAL A 238 11.00 -13.21 9.96
C VAL A 238 11.75 -14.28 9.18
N GLY A 239 12.37 -13.94 8.05
CA GLY A 239 13.10 -14.87 7.21
C GLY A 239 12.20 -15.85 6.43
N PRO A 240 12.79 -16.81 5.70
CA PRO A 240 12.03 -17.78 4.91
C PRO A 240 11.06 -18.58 5.77
N SER A 241 9.85 -18.77 5.25
CA SER A 241 8.72 -19.42 5.92
C SER A 241 8.21 -18.71 7.18
N GLY A 242 8.66 -17.49 7.48
CA GLY A 242 8.07 -16.64 8.52
C GLY A 242 6.82 -15.93 8.04
N VAL A 243 6.05 -15.37 8.97
CA VAL A 243 4.81 -14.64 8.69
C VAL A 243 4.84 -13.24 9.25
N VAL A 244 4.39 -12.30 8.47
CA VAL A 244 4.05 -10.95 8.93
C VAL A 244 2.55 -10.76 8.85
N VAL A 245 1.91 -10.48 9.97
CA VAL A 245 0.48 -10.18 10.03
C VAL A 245 0.31 -8.68 10.15
N VAL A 246 -0.42 -8.10 9.19
CA VAL A 246 -0.68 -6.66 9.13
C VAL A 246 -2.16 -6.41 9.38
N THR A 247 -2.48 -5.64 10.41
CA THR A 247 -3.84 -5.14 10.64
C THR A 247 -3.97 -3.75 10.01
N ALA A 248 -4.86 -3.62 9.02
CA ALA A 248 -5.06 -2.40 8.26
C ALA A 248 -6.50 -1.87 8.39
N PRO A 249 -6.74 -0.55 8.26
CA PRO A 249 -8.08 0.04 8.32
C PRO A 249 -8.93 -0.23 7.06
N PHE A 250 -8.32 -0.76 6.01
CA PHE A 250 -8.94 -1.14 4.73
C PHE A 250 -8.08 -2.22 4.07
N LEU A 251 -8.59 -2.85 3.01
CA LEU A 251 -7.81 -3.82 2.23
C LEU A 251 -6.68 -3.10 1.47
N PRO A 252 -5.40 -3.35 1.80
CA PRO A 252 -4.26 -2.64 1.21
C PRO A 252 -3.82 -3.31 -0.10
N GLU A 253 -4.63 -3.24 -1.16
CA GLU A 253 -4.34 -3.90 -2.44
C GLU A 253 -2.94 -3.62 -3.02
N PRO A 254 -2.38 -2.38 -2.97
CA PRO A 254 -1.02 -2.13 -3.44
C PRO A 254 0.06 -2.90 -2.65
N LEU A 255 -0.12 -3.04 -1.33
CA LEU A 255 0.78 -3.83 -0.49
C LEU A 255 0.71 -5.32 -0.87
N ILE A 256 -0.51 -5.84 -1.08
CA ILE A 256 -0.73 -7.24 -1.47
C ILE A 256 0.01 -7.53 -2.78
N ALA A 257 -0.25 -6.74 -3.82
CA ALA A 257 0.39 -6.91 -5.13
C ALA A 257 1.93 -6.80 -5.07
N LEU A 258 2.46 -5.90 -4.24
CA LEU A 258 3.90 -5.76 -4.04
C LEU A 258 4.50 -6.99 -3.38
N MET A 259 3.85 -7.55 -2.35
CA MET A 259 4.35 -8.72 -1.64
C MET A 259 4.25 -10.00 -2.48
N GLU A 260 3.16 -10.17 -3.23
CA GLU A 260 3.01 -11.25 -4.21
C GLU A 260 4.07 -11.16 -5.32
N GLY A 261 4.32 -9.95 -5.85
CA GLY A 261 5.36 -9.70 -6.83
C GLY A 261 6.78 -10.01 -6.34
N ARG A 262 6.99 -10.07 -5.04
CA ARG A 262 8.25 -10.51 -4.39
C ARG A 262 8.32 -12.01 -4.14
N GLY A 263 7.32 -12.78 -4.57
CA GLY A 263 7.26 -14.22 -4.33
C GLY A 263 6.82 -14.58 -2.91
N HIS A 264 6.12 -13.70 -2.21
CA HIS A 264 5.49 -14.01 -0.93
C HIS A 264 4.04 -14.45 -1.16
N ALA A 265 3.56 -15.42 -0.40
CA ALA A 265 2.15 -15.75 -0.39
C ALA A 265 1.40 -14.76 0.52
N VAL A 266 0.31 -14.17 0.01
CA VAL A 266 -0.47 -13.18 0.77
C VAL A 266 -1.90 -13.66 0.94
N HIS A 267 -2.38 -13.63 2.18
CA HIS A 267 -3.72 -14.06 2.55
C HIS A 267 -4.44 -12.96 3.30
N CYS A 268 -5.65 -12.64 2.87
CA CYS A 268 -6.45 -11.55 3.41
C CYS A 268 -7.65 -12.09 4.16
N PHE A 269 -7.87 -11.57 5.35
CA PHE A 269 -9.01 -11.87 6.19
C PHE A 269 -9.77 -10.58 6.52
N PRO A 270 -11.12 -10.64 6.68
CA PRO A 270 -11.88 -9.48 7.10
C PRO A 270 -11.48 -9.06 8.51
N GLY A 271 -11.22 -7.77 8.68
CA GLY A 271 -10.95 -7.13 9.96
C GLY A 271 -12.18 -6.40 10.53
N LYS A 272 -12.07 -5.88 11.76
CA LYS A 272 -13.14 -5.08 12.37
C LYS A 272 -13.39 -3.78 11.60
N ARG A 273 -14.66 -3.31 11.62
CA ARG A 273 -15.10 -2.00 11.08
C ARG A 273 -14.72 -1.77 9.62
N GLY A 274 -14.71 -2.83 8.80
CA GLY A 274 -14.33 -2.72 7.38
C GLY A 274 -12.83 -2.71 7.12
N GLY A 275 -12.00 -2.97 8.12
CA GLY A 275 -10.58 -3.18 7.98
C GLY A 275 -10.22 -4.56 7.40
N ALA A 276 -8.92 -4.80 7.25
CA ALA A 276 -8.38 -6.07 6.78
C ALA A 276 -7.24 -6.56 7.69
N VAL A 277 -7.11 -7.88 7.79
CA VAL A 277 -5.91 -8.53 8.33
C VAL A 277 -5.22 -9.25 7.18
N VAL A 278 -3.98 -8.91 6.94
CA VAL A 278 -3.17 -9.44 5.83
C VAL A 278 -2.04 -10.28 6.41
N ALA A 279 -2.01 -11.57 6.10
CA ALA A 279 -0.93 -12.45 6.46
C ALA A 279 0.01 -12.62 5.26
N ILE A 280 1.26 -12.19 5.40
CA ILE A 280 2.31 -12.27 4.39
C ILE A 280 3.26 -13.41 4.79
N VAL A 281 3.31 -14.45 3.98
CA VAL A 281 4.18 -15.62 4.19
C VAL A 281 5.42 -15.48 3.33
N VAL A 282 6.57 -15.41 3.96
CA VAL A 282 7.84 -15.13 3.27
C VAL A 282 8.41 -16.38 2.62
N GLY A 283 8.47 -16.39 1.28
CA GLY A 283 9.21 -17.40 0.52
C GLY A 283 8.67 -18.84 0.61
N GLY A 284 7.36 -19.01 0.79
CA GLY A 284 6.74 -20.32 0.86
C GLY A 284 5.24 -20.31 0.49
N GLU A 285 4.73 -21.44 0.05
CA GLU A 285 3.29 -21.66 -0.03
C GLU A 285 2.82 -22.35 1.26
N PRO A 286 2.09 -21.65 2.15
CA PRO A 286 1.53 -22.27 3.33
C PRO A 286 0.34 -23.15 2.96
N THR A 287 0.07 -24.16 3.77
CA THR A 287 -1.26 -24.75 3.77
C THR A 287 -2.17 -23.79 4.52
N LEU A 288 -3.10 -23.18 3.81
CA LEU A 288 -4.05 -22.23 4.38
C LEU A 288 -5.39 -22.89 4.64
N ALA A 289 -6.00 -22.59 5.78
CA ALA A 289 -7.39 -22.93 6.07
C ALA A 289 -8.08 -21.80 6.85
N ASP A 290 -9.23 -21.35 6.39
CA ASP A 290 -10.12 -20.49 7.18
C ASP A 290 -11.25 -21.36 7.75
N LEU A 291 -11.17 -21.63 9.04
CA LEU A 291 -12.14 -22.41 9.81
C LEU A 291 -12.97 -21.52 10.74
N SER A 292 -12.88 -20.18 10.58
CA SER A 292 -13.53 -19.23 11.49
C SER A 292 -15.06 -19.26 11.45
N ALA A 293 -15.64 -19.75 10.36
CA ALA A 293 -17.08 -19.88 10.20
C ALA A 293 -17.64 -21.24 10.67
N LEU A 294 -16.77 -22.19 11.06
CA LEU A 294 -17.19 -23.52 11.48
C LEU A 294 -17.55 -23.56 12.97
N GLU A 295 -18.56 -24.36 13.31
CA GLU A 295 -18.97 -24.60 14.70
C GLU A 295 -18.23 -25.79 15.31
N ALA A 296 -18.08 -25.76 16.64
CA ALA A 296 -17.47 -26.87 17.36
C ALA A 296 -18.32 -28.15 17.19
N PRO A 297 -17.70 -29.35 16.97
CA PRO A 297 -16.26 -29.65 17.09
C PRO A 297 -15.48 -29.63 15.78
N GLU A 298 -16.05 -29.17 14.68
CA GLU A 298 -15.47 -29.26 13.33
C GLU A 298 -14.08 -28.65 13.19
N PRO A 299 -13.79 -27.42 13.71
CA PRO A 299 -12.44 -26.83 13.61
C PRO A 299 -11.38 -27.73 14.23
N LEU A 300 -11.67 -28.33 15.40
CA LEU A 300 -10.74 -29.23 16.08
C LEU A 300 -10.45 -30.48 15.25
N GLN A 301 -11.47 -31.10 14.67
CA GLN A 301 -11.34 -32.30 13.82
C GLN A 301 -10.51 -32.02 12.57
N HIS A 302 -10.72 -30.85 11.92
CA HIS A 302 -9.90 -30.41 10.79
C HIS A 302 -8.45 -30.22 11.17
N MET A 303 -8.19 -29.55 12.28
CA MET A 303 -6.84 -29.32 12.78
C MET A 303 -6.10 -30.61 13.10
N LEU A 304 -6.71 -31.54 13.80
CA LEU A 304 -6.09 -32.83 14.14
C LEU A 304 -5.68 -33.62 12.89
N ARG A 305 -6.52 -33.65 11.86
CA ARG A 305 -6.18 -34.27 10.56
C ARG A 305 -5.04 -33.55 9.86
N ALA A 306 -5.07 -32.22 9.80
CA ALA A 306 -4.07 -31.40 9.15
C ALA A 306 -2.70 -31.50 9.83
N LEU A 307 -2.65 -31.48 11.16
CA LEU A 307 -1.41 -31.69 11.94
C LEU A 307 -0.78 -33.07 11.68
N GLY A 308 -1.61 -34.11 11.52
CA GLY A 308 -1.14 -35.46 11.17
C GLY A 308 -0.51 -35.54 9.77
N ALA A 309 -0.96 -34.71 8.85
CA ALA A 309 -0.49 -34.65 7.45
C ALA A 309 0.64 -33.64 7.21
N LEU A 310 1.00 -32.82 8.20
CA LEU A 310 2.00 -31.75 8.06
C LEU A 310 3.39 -32.31 7.79
N ARG A 311 4.02 -31.89 6.69
CA ARG A 311 5.36 -32.34 6.30
C ARG A 311 6.46 -31.49 6.97
N PRO A 312 7.71 -31.98 7.07
CA PRO A 312 8.81 -31.31 7.79
C PRO A 312 9.16 -29.88 7.29
N THR A 313 8.91 -29.57 6.03
CA THR A 313 9.19 -28.25 5.44
C THR A 313 7.93 -27.41 5.21
N GLN A 314 6.81 -27.94 5.64
CA GLN A 314 5.51 -27.33 5.37
C GLN A 314 5.11 -26.47 6.57
N VAL A 315 4.53 -25.34 6.27
CA VAL A 315 3.97 -24.43 7.23
C VAL A 315 2.46 -24.34 7.00
N MET A 316 1.71 -24.32 8.09
CA MET A 316 0.27 -24.22 8.06
C MET A 316 -0.16 -22.94 8.77
N LEU A 317 -1.00 -22.15 8.09
CA LEU A 317 -1.65 -20.98 8.65
C LEU A 317 -3.15 -21.23 8.69
N VAL A 318 -3.76 -21.13 9.86
CA VAL A 318 -5.18 -21.41 10.04
C VAL A 318 -5.86 -20.29 10.82
N ARG A 319 -7.00 -19.83 10.33
CA ARG A 319 -7.88 -18.96 11.09
C ARG A 319 -8.92 -19.80 11.82
N LEU A 320 -9.03 -19.62 13.13
CA LEU A 320 -9.94 -20.33 14.01
C LEU A 320 -11.00 -19.38 14.59
N PRO A 321 -12.21 -19.87 14.89
CA PRO A 321 -13.29 -19.03 15.44
C PRO A 321 -13.00 -18.48 16.83
N ARG A 322 -12.11 -19.13 17.59
CA ARG A 322 -11.72 -18.76 18.97
C ARG A 322 -10.39 -19.40 19.35
N TYR A 323 -9.85 -19.00 20.49
CA TYR A 323 -8.61 -19.57 21.04
C TYR A 323 -8.71 -21.09 21.20
N PRO A 324 -7.76 -21.86 20.63
CA PRO A 324 -7.87 -23.32 20.50
C PRO A 324 -7.39 -24.08 21.75
N THR A 325 -7.99 -23.83 22.90
CA THR A 325 -7.58 -24.43 24.20
C THR A 325 -7.47 -25.96 24.14
N LEU A 326 -8.39 -26.63 23.45
CA LEU A 326 -8.39 -28.11 23.34
C LEU A 326 -7.31 -28.62 22.36
N LEU A 327 -6.75 -27.77 21.52
CA LEU A 327 -5.72 -28.14 20.56
C LEU A 327 -4.31 -27.94 21.13
N ILE A 328 -4.14 -27.13 22.16
CA ILE A 328 -2.83 -26.81 22.76
C ILE A 328 -2.02 -28.07 23.10
N PRO A 329 -2.57 -29.11 23.76
CA PRO A 329 -1.79 -30.31 24.07
C PRO A 329 -1.26 -31.05 22.83
N GLU A 330 -1.96 -30.96 21.70
CA GLU A 330 -1.52 -31.54 20.43
C GLU A 330 -0.44 -30.70 19.75
N LEU A 331 -0.51 -29.36 19.89
CA LEU A 331 0.47 -28.43 19.35
C LEU A 331 1.79 -28.47 20.14
N GLU A 332 1.75 -28.79 21.42
CA GLU A 332 2.92 -28.95 22.30
C GLU A 332 3.66 -30.28 22.11
N ARG A 333 3.22 -31.13 21.19
CA ARG A 333 3.91 -32.39 20.89
C ARG A 333 5.32 -32.15 20.37
N PRO A 334 6.30 -33.01 20.72
CA PRO A 334 7.67 -32.90 20.21
C PRO A 334 7.73 -32.88 18.69
N GLY A 335 8.51 -31.93 18.13
CA GLY A 335 8.68 -31.76 16.68
C GLY A 335 7.62 -30.87 16.03
N LEU A 336 6.70 -30.26 16.78
CA LEU A 336 5.85 -29.18 16.35
C LEU A 336 6.27 -27.88 17.04
N ALA A 337 6.17 -26.79 16.32
CA ALA A 337 6.29 -25.44 16.85
C ALA A 337 5.06 -24.64 16.36
N PHE A 338 4.58 -23.71 17.16
CA PHE A 338 3.40 -22.93 16.82
C PHE A 338 3.47 -21.53 17.43
N GLU A 339 2.75 -20.62 16.81
CA GLU A 339 2.46 -19.30 17.35
C GLU A 339 0.97 -18.99 17.16
N ILE A 340 0.38 -18.24 18.09
CA ILE A 340 -1.02 -17.87 18.11
C ILE A 340 -1.12 -16.36 18.19
N LEU A 341 -1.91 -15.77 17.28
CA LEU A 341 -2.26 -14.36 17.31
C LEU A 341 -3.78 -14.21 17.43
N GLU A 342 -4.22 -13.56 18.51
CA GLU A 342 -5.63 -13.19 18.68
C GLU A 342 -5.94 -11.96 17.82
N LEU A 343 -7.04 -12.03 17.06
CA LEU A 343 -7.55 -10.94 16.25
C LEU A 343 -8.63 -10.18 17.01
N GLU A 344 -8.89 -8.94 16.59
CA GLU A 344 -9.86 -8.07 17.25
C GLU A 344 -11.32 -8.55 17.18
N ASP A 345 -11.63 -9.49 16.29
CA ASP A 345 -12.95 -10.09 16.10
C ASP A 345 -13.13 -11.39 16.90
N GLU A 346 -12.28 -11.62 17.92
CA GLU A 346 -12.23 -12.83 18.75
C GLU A 346 -11.79 -14.09 18.00
N THR A 347 -11.56 -14.00 16.68
CA THR A 347 -10.93 -15.09 15.92
C THR A 347 -9.43 -15.12 16.18
N VAL A 348 -8.79 -16.24 15.82
CA VAL A 348 -7.37 -16.48 16.09
C VAL A 348 -6.68 -16.95 14.83
N LEU A 349 -5.51 -16.39 14.54
CA LEU A 349 -4.59 -16.95 13.57
C LEU A 349 -3.61 -17.88 14.29
N LEU A 350 -3.61 -19.14 13.90
CA LEU A 350 -2.71 -20.16 14.36
C LEU A 350 -1.70 -20.48 13.25
N TRP A 351 -0.45 -20.42 13.60
CA TRP A 351 0.69 -20.73 12.78
C TRP A 351 1.38 -21.97 13.30
N VAL A 352 1.52 -23.02 12.48
CA VAL A 352 2.14 -24.30 12.91
C VAL A 352 3.15 -24.76 11.87
N TRP A 353 4.30 -25.25 12.35
CA TRP A 353 5.33 -25.87 11.52
C TRP A 353 6.02 -27.01 12.26
N ARG A 354 6.75 -27.83 11.52
CA ARG A 354 7.64 -28.83 12.15
C ARG A 354 9.00 -28.21 12.37
N GLY A 355 9.48 -28.23 13.64
CA GLY A 355 10.78 -27.77 14.09
C GLY A 355 11.90 -28.76 13.80
#